data_2b875b230a429ed51094082ba3ee7702
#
_entry.id   2b875b230a429ed51094082ba3ee7702
#
_cell.length_a   1.000
_cell.length_b   1.000
_cell.length_c   1.000
_cell.angle_alpha   90.00
_cell.angle_beta   90.00
_cell.angle_gamma   90.00
#
_symmetry.space_group_name_H-M   'P 1'
#
loop_
_entity.id
_entity.type
_entity.pdbx_description
1 polymer ?
#
loop_
_entity_poly.entity_id
_entity_poly.type
_entity_poly.pdbx_seq_one_letter_code
_entity_poly.pdbx_strand_id
1 'polypeptide(L)'
;MRCTRPTVVAFLAASLPLARFAAAQKVTRKAPTAQDWAAIAKLPDFNGVWEMVFGGGAARGGGRSARVAGPPLTPAYAAKAQAERAQPAREAETANCLPPGLPAIMGQPYPMEFLLTPGQVTIVIEAYTQVRHIYTDGRPLPEDPDPTFYGTSVGVWEGDTLVTQTVGLEHVARGLSFPYSDKLRVVERFRLTDPDTMTIETTVIDPEALAMPYSMGTRTLKRHRNWTIAEYICEENNRNFVDAQGKAGIHLANPEASPK
;
A
#
# COMPACT_ATOMS: atom_id res chain seq x y z
N MET A 1 68.24 0.25 -49.86
CA MET A 1 66.80 0.45 -50.02
C MET A 1 66.07 -0.52 -49.10
N ARG A 2 65.54 -0.05 -47.97
CA ARG A 2 64.79 -0.88 -47.01
C ARG A 2 63.31 -0.51 -47.16
N CYS A 3 62.53 -1.51 -47.56
CA CYS A 3 61.09 -1.39 -47.75
C CYS A 3 60.41 -1.59 -46.38
N THR A 4 59.75 -0.57 -45.86
CA THR A 4 58.94 -0.62 -44.63
C THR A 4 57.49 -1.01 -44.98
N ARG A 5 57.01 -2.11 -44.39
CA ARG A 5 55.64 -2.57 -44.51
C ARG A 5 54.72 -1.77 -43.57
N PRO A 6 53.55 -1.36 -44.01
CA PRO A 6 52.60 -0.71 -43.10
C PRO A 6 51.85 -1.77 -42.29
N THR A 7 51.81 -1.56 -40.98
CA THR A 7 51.01 -2.35 -40.01
C THR A 7 49.55 -1.91 -40.10
N VAL A 8 48.69 -2.81 -40.53
CA VAL A 8 47.22 -2.59 -40.51
C VAL A 8 46.72 -2.86 -39.09
N VAL A 9 46.26 -1.84 -38.41
CA VAL A 9 45.57 -1.96 -37.11
C VAL A 9 44.10 -2.24 -37.39
N ALA A 10 43.65 -3.47 -37.09
CA ALA A 10 42.26 -3.85 -37.18
C ALA A 10 41.51 -3.33 -35.94
N PHE A 11 40.59 -2.39 -36.10
CA PHE A 11 39.66 -1.98 -35.08
C PHE A 11 38.57 -3.06 -34.92
N LEU A 12 38.60 -3.79 -33.83
CA LEU A 12 37.45 -4.61 -33.40
C LEU A 12 36.35 -3.66 -32.91
N ALA A 13 35.30 -3.51 -33.69
CA ALA A 13 34.07 -2.88 -33.23
C ALA A 13 33.35 -3.82 -32.26
N ALA A 14 33.45 -3.54 -30.95
CA ALA A 14 32.64 -4.21 -29.94
C ALA A 14 31.18 -3.76 -30.08
N SER A 15 30.36 -4.65 -30.63
CA SER A 15 28.90 -4.48 -30.64
C SER A 15 28.37 -4.64 -29.21
N LEU A 16 28.06 -3.54 -28.54
CA LEU A 16 27.28 -3.53 -27.30
C LEU A 16 25.89 -4.13 -27.60
N PRO A 17 25.39 -5.09 -26.80
CA PRO A 17 24.04 -5.56 -26.92
C PRO A 17 23.10 -4.39 -26.52
N LEU A 18 22.28 -3.96 -27.48
CA LEU A 18 21.15 -3.06 -27.18
C LEU A 18 20.27 -3.77 -26.17
N ALA A 19 20.25 -3.27 -24.93
CA ALA A 19 19.30 -3.66 -23.91
C ALA A 19 17.89 -3.43 -24.51
N ARG A 20 17.19 -4.52 -24.78
CA ARG A 20 15.77 -4.45 -25.14
C ARG A 20 15.03 -3.96 -23.90
N PHE A 21 14.67 -2.68 -23.89
CA PHE A 21 13.66 -2.20 -22.95
C PHE A 21 12.41 -3.06 -23.16
N ALA A 22 12.07 -3.86 -22.17
CA ALA A 22 10.80 -4.57 -22.14
C ALA A 22 9.71 -3.49 -22.23
N ALA A 23 9.03 -3.41 -23.37
CA ALA A 23 7.86 -2.56 -23.49
C ALA A 23 6.85 -3.04 -22.45
N ALA A 24 6.47 -2.16 -21.53
CA ALA A 24 5.42 -2.44 -20.56
C ALA A 24 4.21 -3.00 -21.34
N GLN A 25 3.81 -4.24 -21.04
CA GLN A 25 2.69 -4.86 -21.72
C GLN A 25 1.45 -4.03 -21.40
N LYS A 26 0.94 -3.34 -22.41
CA LYS A 26 -0.33 -2.64 -22.33
C LYS A 26 -1.43 -3.68 -22.12
N VAL A 27 -1.84 -3.87 -20.86
CA VAL A 27 -3.02 -4.70 -20.56
C VAL A 27 -4.23 -3.95 -21.12
N THR A 28 -4.69 -4.37 -22.29
CA THR A 28 -5.90 -3.80 -22.90
C THR A 28 -7.12 -4.34 -22.17
N ARG A 29 -7.82 -3.48 -21.49
CA ARG A 29 -9.12 -3.81 -20.88
C ARG A 29 -10.21 -3.63 -21.93
N LYS A 30 -11.09 -4.64 -22.07
CA LYS A 30 -12.28 -4.51 -22.90
C LYS A 30 -13.17 -3.40 -22.33
N ALA A 31 -13.71 -2.55 -23.22
CA ALA A 31 -14.64 -1.50 -22.79
C ALA A 31 -15.89 -2.13 -22.14
N PRO A 32 -16.33 -1.62 -20.98
CA PRO A 32 -17.51 -2.12 -20.29
C PRO A 32 -18.78 -1.93 -21.14
N THR A 33 -19.66 -2.92 -21.09
CA THR A 33 -20.97 -2.87 -21.75
C THR A 33 -22.03 -2.30 -20.81
N ALA A 34 -23.20 -1.97 -21.33
CA ALA A 34 -24.34 -1.56 -20.49
C ALA A 34 -24.76 -2.65 -19.50
N GLN A 35 -24.58 -3.93 -19.84
CA GLN A 35 -24.84 -5.05 -18.95
C GLN A 35 -23.85 -5.10 -17.78
N ASP A 36 -22.57 -4.79 -18.01
CA ASP A 36 -21.56 -4.74 -16.94
C ASP A 36 -21.89 -3.62 -15.95
N TRP A 37 -22.33 -2.46 -16.42
CA TRP A 37 -22.81 -1.37 -15.57
C TRP A 37 -24.06 -1.73 -14.77
N ALA A 38 -25.02 -2.41 -15.39
CA ALA A 38 -26.22 -2.93 -14.72
C ALA A 38 -25.89 -3.99 -13.64
N ALA A 39 -24.83 -4.77 -13.83
CA ALA A 39 -24.36 -5.74 -12.86
C ALA A 39 -23.79 -5.05 -11.60
N ILE A 40 -23.03 -3.99 -11.76
CA ILE A 40 -22.49 -3.20 -10.63
C ILE A 40 -23.61 -2.60 -9.79
N ALA A 41 -24.69 -2.10 -10.40
CA ALA A 41 -25.81 -1.52 -9.68
C ALA A 41 -26.50 -2.48 -8.71
N LYS A 42 -26.21 -3.78 -8.79
CA LYS A 42 -26.71 -4.83 -7.88
C LYS A 42 -25.77 -5.15 -6.72
N LEU A 43 -24.54 -4.64 -6.77
CA LEU A 43 -23.55 -4.81 -5.71
C LEU A 43 -23.82 -3.81 -4.57
N PRO A 44 -23.29 -4.07 -3.36
CA PRO A 44 -23.28 -3.08 -2.31
C PRO A 44 -22.65 -1.76 -2.77
N ASP A 45 -23.32 -0.65 -2.50
CA ASP A 45 -22.85 0.67 -2.91
C ASP A 45 -21.69 1.14 -2.02
N PHE A 46 -20.46 0.86 -2.44
CA PHE A 46 -19.28 1.38 -1.78
C PHE A 46 -18.87 2.78 -2.27
N ASN A 47 -19.53 3.31 -3.34
CA ASN A 47 -19.14 4.60 -3.89
C ASN A 47 -19.23 5.73 -2.87
N GLY A 48 -18.31 6.68 -2.98
CA GLY A 48 -18.28 7.89 -2.17
C GLY A 48 -17.07 7.96 -1.24
N VAL A 49 -17.06 9.03 -0.44
CA VAL A 49 -15.95 9.37 0.45
C VAL A 49 -16.18 8.76 1.83
N TRP A 50 -15.16 8.12 2.33
CA TRP A 50 -15.15 7.41 3.60
C TRP A 50 -13.99 7.86 4.48
N GLU A 51 -14.21 7.96 5.76
CA GLU A 51 -13.19 8.30 6.75
C GLU A 51 -13.11 7.20 7.81
N MET A 52 -11.88 6.89 8.25
CA MET A 52 -11.68 5.93 9.32
C MET A 52 -12.13 6.48 10.66
N VAL A 53 -12.92 5.70 11.40
CA VAL A 53 -13.34 6.04 12.76
C VAL A 53 -12.23 5.69 13.75
N PHE A 54 -11.62 6.70 14.35
CA PHE A 54 -10.66 6.54 15.45
C PHE A 54 -11.37 6.62 16.79
N GLY A 55 -11.19 5.63 17.65
CA GLY A 55 -11.62 5.70 19.05
C GLY A 55 -13.14 5.61 19.28
N GLY A 56 -13.91 5.17 18.33
CA GLY A 56 -15.33 4.89 18.50
C GLY A 56 -15.57 3.52 19.13
N GLY A 57 -15.69 3.43 20.48
CA GLY A 57 -16.37 2.31 21.08
C GLY A 57 -15.61 1.31 21.94
N ALA A 58 -14.49 1.65 22.53
CA ALA A 58 -14.29 1.12 23.88
C ALA A 58 -15.15 1.98 24.81
N ALA A 59 -16.38 1.53 25.08
CA ALA A 59 -17.18 2.10 26.15
C ALA A 59 -16.27 2.35 27.35
N ARG A 60 -16.45 3.51 28.05
CA ARG A 60 -15.80 3.86 29.32
C ARG A 60 -16.23 2.87 30.43
N GLY A 61 -16.13 1.58 30.15
CA GLY A 61 -16.22 0.51 31.12
C GLY A 61 -14.84 -0.12 31.18
N GLY A 62 -14.17 -0.01 32.34
CA GLY A 62 -12.79 -0.42 32.60
C GLY A 62 -12.50 -1.92 32.42
N GLY A 63 -12.86 -2.47 31.27
CA GLY A 63 -12.40 -3.77 30.80
C GLY A 63 -11.02 -3.57 30.17
N ARG A 64 -10.00 -4.22 30.72
CA ARG A 64 -8.70 -4.40 30.06
C ARG A 64 -9.00 -4.90 28.65
N SER A 65 -8.77 -4.04 27.63
CA SER A 65 -8.70 -4.49 26.24
C SER A 65 -7.80 -5.71 26.23
N ALA A 66 -8.33 -6.86 25.81
CA ALA A 66 -7.52 -8.04 25.63
C ALA A 66 -6.33 -7.58 24.77
N ARG A 67 -5.11 -7.73 25.26
CA ARG A 67 -3.93 -7.42 24.47
C ARG A 67 -4.03 -8.26 23.22
N VAL A 68 -4.25 -7.61 22.09
CA VAL A 68 -4.12 -8.29 20.81
C VAL A 68 -2.74 -8.93 20.82
N ALA A 69 -2.69 -10.25 20.75
CA ALA A 69 -1.42 -10.96 20.71
C ALA A 69 -0.62 -10.40 19.54
N GLY A 70 0.67 -10.17 19.75
CA GLY A 70 1.55 -9.73 18.66
C GLY A 70 1.59 -10.75 17.52
N PRO A 71 2.15 -10.39 16.36
CA PRO A 71 2.24 -11.30 15.23
C PRO A 71 2.99 -12.58 15.63
N PRO A 72 2.47 -13.77 15.28
CA PRO A 72 3.07 -15.07 15.61
C PRO A 72 4.27 -15.34 14.68
N LEU A 73 5.38 -14.61 14.89
CA LEU A 73 6.57 -14.70 14.06
C LEU A 73 7.24 -16.09 14.19
N THR A 74 7.77 -16.60 13.09
CA THR A 74 8.70 -17.72 13.12
C THR A 74 9.98 -17.33 13.86
N PRO A 75 10.78 -18.30 14.41
CA PRO A 75 11.98 -17.97 15.14
C PRO A 75 12.98 -17.10 14.36
N ALA A 76 13.12 -17.34 13.05
CA ALA A 76 14.00 -16.55 12.18
C ALA A 76 13.54 -15.09 12.06
N TYR A 77 12.23 -14.86 11.88
CA TYR A 77 11.68 -13.52 11.75
C TYR A 77 11.53 -12.80 13.10
N ALA A 78 11.37 -13.54 14.19
CA ALA A 78 11.45 -12.96 15.54
C ALA A 78 12.85 -12.39 15.84
N ALA A 79 13.91 -13.12 15.46
CA ALA A 79 15.29 -12.63 15.56
C ALA A 79 15.52 -11.40 14.66
N LYS A 80 15.02 -11.41 13.42
CA LYS A 80 15.07 -10.26 12.50
C LYS A 80 14.36 -9.04 13.10
N ALA A 81 13.15 -9.22 13.64
CA ALA A 81 12.39 -8.15 14.29
C ALA A 81 13.14 -7.55 15.49
N GLN A 82 13.83 -8.39 16.27
CA GLN A 82 14.65 -7.92 17.39
C GLN A 82 15.85 -7.10 16.89
N ALA A 83 16.53 -7.57 15.85
CA ALA A 83 17.65 -6.86 15.25
C ALA A 83 17.23 -5.50 14.65
N GLU A 84 16.08 -5.44 13.98
CA GLU A 84 15.54 -4.19 13.44
C GLU A 84 15.17 -3.17 14.52
N ARG A 85 14.60 -3.63 15.64
CA ARG A 85 14.29 -2.75 16.80
C ARG A 85 15.53 -2.19 17.49
N ALA A 86 16.67 -2.86 17.37
CA ALA A 86 17.94 -2.40 17.90
C ALA A 86 18.61 -1.34 17.01
N GLN A 87 18.13 -1.16 15.77
CA GLN A 87 18.61 -0.14 14.87
C GLN A 87 17.90 1.21 15.14
N PRO A 88 18.56 2.36 14.87
CA PRO A 88 17.87 3.64 14.89
C PRO A 88 16.66 3.59 13.97
N ALA A 89 15.55 4.19 14.42
CA ALA A 89 14.31 4.18 13.65
C ALA A 89 14.55 4.65 12.20
N ARG A 90 14.03 3.89 11.24
CA ARG A 90 14.01 4.30 9.83
C ARG A 90 12.99 5.42 9.61
N GLU A 91 13.21 6.55 10.25
CA GLU A 91 12.32 7.72 10.13
C GLU A 91 12.52 8.46 8.79
N ALA A 92 13.59 8.13 8.05
CA ALA A 92 13.92 8.74 6.77
C ALA A 92 12.80 8.62 5.71
N GLU A 93 12.02 7.53 5.73
CA GLU A 93 10.92 7.33 4.78
C GLU A 93 9.81 8.37 4.94
N THR A 94 9.46 8.72 6.18
CA THR A 94 8.48 9.78 6.46
C THR A 94 9.02 11.15 6.06
N ALA A 95 10.29 11.41 6.35
CA ALA A 95 10.94 12.66 5.98
C ALA A 95 11.00 12.86 4.44
N ASN A 96 11.07 11.76 3.70
CA ASN A 96 11.07 11.78 2.23
C ASN A 96 9.66 11.67 1.61
N CYS A 97 8.62 11.87 2.38
CA CYS A 97 7.24 11.79 1.88
C CYS A 97 6.85 10.46 1.23
N LEU A 98 7.53 9.37 1.56
CA LEU A 98 7.17 8.05 1.06
C LEU A 98 5.89 7.54 1.75
N PRO A 99 4.95 6.98 0.99
CA PRO A 99 3.72 6.46 1.56
C PRO A 99 4.00 5.21 2.43
N PRO A 100 3.18 4.93 3.43
CA PRO A 100 3.42 3.80 4.34
C PRO A 100 3.17 2.43 3.70
N GLY A 101 2.66 2.37 2.47
CA GLY A 101 2.31 1.12 1.80
C GLY A 101 1.06 0.44 2.38
N LEU A 102 0.67 -0.69 1.77
CA LEU A 102 -0.43 -1.53 2.25
C LEU A 102 0.08 -2.51 3.33
N PRO A 103 -0.71 -2.82 4.39
CA PRO A 103 -2.06 -2.35 4.70
C PRO A 103 -2.11 -1.06 5.54
N ALA A 104 -0.97 -0.43 5.86
CA ALA A 104 -0.91 0.72 6.75
C ALA A 104 -1.63 1.96 6.20
N ILE A 105 -1.60 2.16 4.88
CA ILE A 105 -2.26 3.31 4.23
C ILE A 105 -3.78 3.31 4.48
N MET A 106 -4.40 2.12 4.55
CA MET A 106 -5.83 1.97 4.82
C MET A 106 -6.21 2.35 6.26
N GLY A 107 -5.24 2.66 7.09
CA GLY A 107 -5.40 3.08 8.48
C GLY A 107 -4.98 4.52 8.74
N GLN A 108 -4.72 5.31 7.72
CA GLN A 108 -4.38 6.72 7.89
C GLN A 108 -5.61 7.57 8.24
N PRO A 109 -5.44 8.67 8.99
CA PRO A 109 -6.54 9.56 9.40
C PRO A 109 -6.93 10.55 8.28
N TYR A 110 -7.12 10.03 7.08
CA TYR A 110 -7.45 10.81 5.89
C TYR A 110 -8.59 10.15 5.13
N PRO A 111 -9.43 10.94 4.45
CA PRO A 111 -10.52 10.41 3.63
C PRO A 111 -10.02 9.52 2.48
N MET A 112 -10.88 8.58 2.11
CA MET A 112 -10.69 7.69 0.97
C MET A 112 -11.97 7.69 0.14
N GLU A 113 -11.86 7.84 -1.18
CA GLU A 113 -12.99 7.72 -2.08
C GLU A 113 -12.98 6.38 -2.78
N PHE A 114 -14.07 5.64 -2.67
CA PHE A 114 -14.28 4.39 -3.36
C PHE A 114 -15.08 4.63 -4.63
N LEU A 115 -14.60 4.08 -5.74
CA LEU A 115 -15.20 4.18 -7.05
C LEU A 115 -15.37 2.78 -7.63
N LEU A 116 -16.62 2.33 -7.76
CA LEU A 116 -16.95 1.05 -8.37
C LEU A 116 -17.14 1.23 -9.87
N THR A 117 -16.37 0.49 -10.63
CA THR A 117 -16.50 0.40 -12.09
C THR A 117 -16.52 -1.05 -12.53
N PRO A 118 -17.06 -1.42 -13.70
CA PRO A 118 -17.07 -2.80 -14.16
C PRO A 118 -15.67 -3.43 -14.12
N GLY A 119 -15.54 -4.51 -13.32
CA GLY A 119 -14.28 -5.26 -13.14
C GLY A 119 -13.19 -4.56 -12.35
N GLN A 120 -13.50 -3.48 -11.61
CA GLN A 120 -12.52 -2.80 -10.77
C GLN A 120 -13.18 -1.98 -9.67
N VAL A 121 -12.60 -2.02 -8.48
CA VAL A 121 -12.80 -1.02 -7.43
C VAL A 121 -11.53 -0.18 -7.36
N THR A 122 -11.69 1.14 -7.47
CA THR A 122 -10.60 2.09 -7.31
C THR A 122 -10.78 2.81 -5.97
N ILE A 123 -9.73 2.88 -5.18
CA ILE A 123 -9.70 3.64 -3.93
C ILE A 123 -8.73 4.79 -4.13
N VAL A 124 -9.26 6.01 -4.17
CA VAL A 124 -8.45 7.24 -4.15
C VAL A 124 -8.24 7.61 -2.69
N ILE A 125 -7.00 7.68 -2.27
CA ILE A 125 -6.61 7.94 -0.88
C ILE A 125 -6.02 9.34 -0.82
N GLU A 126 -6.62 10.23 -0.02
CA GLU A 126 -6.14 11.60 0.11
C GLU A 126 -4.70 11.64 0.62
N ALA A 127 -4.40 10.85 1.66
CA ALA A 127 -3.04 10.74 2.17
C ALA A 127 -2.06 10.36 1.06
N TYR A 128 -1.02 11.15 0.87
CA TYR A 128 0.03 10.98 -0.14
C TYR A 128 -0.49 10.96 -1.58
N THR A 129 -1.72 11.40 -1.85
CA THR A 129 -2.37 11.42 -3.18
C THR A 129 -2.26 10.06 -3.88
N GLN A 130 -2.65 9.00 -3.19
CA GLN A 130 -2.45 7.63 -3.66
C GLN A 130 -3.71 7.03 -4.27
N VAL A 131 -3.50 6.13 -5.24
CA VAL A 131 -4.58 5.39 -5.88
C VAL A 131 -4.30 3.89 -5.78
N ARG A 132 -5.27 3.13 -5.28
CA ARG A 132 -5.23 1.67 -5.22
C ARG A 132 -6.27 1.09 -6.17
N HIS A 133 -5.86 0.16 -7.01
CA HIS A 133 -6.75 -0.60 -7.89
C HIS A 133 -6.94 -2.01 -7.36
N ILE A 134 -8.19 -2.44 -7.24
CA ILE A 134 -8.58 -3.81 -6.91
C ILE A 134 -9.31 -4.36 -8.13
N TYR A 135 -8.73 -5.33 -8.80
CA TYR A 135 -9.31 -5.91 -10.01
C TYR A 135 -10.35 -6.97 -9.66
N THR A 136 -11.58 -6.78 -10.14
CA THR A 136 -12.71 -7.69 -9.90
C THR A 136 -13.22 -8.34 -11.19
N ASP A 137 -12.38 -8.36 -12.22
CA ASP A 137 -12.68 -8.92 -13.55
C ASP A 137 -12.33 -10.41 -13.69
N GLY A 138 -12.01 -11.08 -12.59
CA GLY A 138 -11.71 -12.51 -12.56
C GLY A 138 -10.27 -12.87 -12.95
N ARG A 139 -9.39 -11.87 -13.14
CA ARG A 139 -7.97 -12.15 -13.37
C ARG A 139 -7.32 -12.81 -12.14
N PRO A 140 -6.35 -13.72 -12.33
CA PRO A 140 -5.58 -14.28 -11.23
C PRO A 140 -4.60 -13.24 -10.65
N LEU A 141 -4.11 -13.49 -9.44
CA LEU A 141 -2.93 -12.83 -8.91
C LEU A 141 -1.71 -13.18 -9.76
N PRO A 142 -0.77 -12.23 -9.98
CA PRO A 142 0.49 -12.55 -10.64
C PRO A 142 1.32 -13.52 -9.78
N GLU A 143 2.03 -14.43 -10.43
CA GLU A 143 2.94 -15.39 -9.75
C GLU A 143 4.23 -14.71 -9.29
N ASP A 144 4.73 -13.77 -10.09
CA ASP A 144 5.95 -12.99 -9.82
C ASP A 144 5.64 -11.48 -10.02
N PRO A 145 5.02 -10.85 -9.01
CA PRO A 145 4.67 -9.43 -9.10
C PRO A 145 5.87 -8.54 -8.87
N ASP A 146 6.02 -7.50 -9.66
CA ASP A 146 6.94 -6.40 -9.35
C ASP A 146 6.51 -5.75 -8.02
N PRO A 147 7.42 -5.60 -7.02
CA PRO A 147 7.09 -4.98 -5.75
C PRO A 147 6.70 -3.52 -5.91
N THR A 148 5.59 -3.13 -5.27
CA THR A 148 5.13 -1.74 -5.18
C THR A 148 4.57 -1.44 -3.80
N PHE A 149 4.40 -0.15 -3.44
CA PHE A 149 3.82 0.25 -2.15
C PHE A 149 2.44 -0.35 -1.87
N TYR A 150 1.65 -0.62 -2.91
CA TYR A 150 0.29 -1.15 -2.79
C TYR A 150 0.12 -2.55 -3.37
N GLY A 151 1.17 -3.11 -3.94
CA GLY A 151 1.15 -4.43 -4.56
C GLY A 151 0.14 -4.55 -5.71
N THR A 152 -0.17 -5.77 -6.07
CA THR A 152 -1.24 -6.09 -7.01
C THR A 152 -2.41 -6.71 -6.26
N SER A 153 -3.60 -6.07 -6.35
CA SER A 153 -4.81 -6.53 -5.67
C SER A 153 -5.82 -7.10 -6.65
N VAL A 154 -6.35 -8.29 -6.34
CA VAL A 154 -7.54 -8.86 -6.99
C VAL A 154 -8.65 -8.98 -5.96
N GLY A 155 -9.90 -8.92 -6.39
CA GLY A 155 -11.07 -9.01 -5.53
C GLY A 155 -12.16 -9.89 -6.11
N VAL A 156 -12.90 -10.53 -5.22
CA VAL A 156 -14.08 -11.35 -5.55
C VAL A 156 -15.22 -10.91 -4.63
N TRP A 157 -16.42 -10.80 -5.19
CA TRP A 157 -17.61 -10.56 -4.40
C TRP A 157 -18.18 -11.88 -3.86
N GLU A 158 -18.19 -12.01 -2.54
CA GLU A 158 -18.84 -13.09 -1.81
C GLU A 158 -20.15 -12.56 -1.20
N GLY A 159 -21.24 -12.59 -1.97
CA GLY A 159 -22.50 -11.96 -1.59
C GLY A 159 -22.35 -10.45 -1.45
N ASP A 160 -22.48 -9.93 -0.25
CA ASP A 160 -22.37 -8.50 0.10
C ASP A 160 -20.96 -8.05 0.51
N THR A 161 -19.99 -8.95 0.44
CA THR A 161 -18.62 -8.73 0.91
C THR A 161 -17.64 -8.76 -0.25
N LEU A 162 -16.84 -7.72 -0.41
CA LEU A 162 -15.69 -7.73 -1.30
C LEU A 162 -14.49 -8.34 -0.58
N VAL A 163 -14.04 -9.49 -1.03
CA VAL A 163 -12.84 -10.16 -0.52
C VAL A 163 -11.68 -9.89 -1.45
N THR A 164 -10.61 -9.29 -0.94
CA THR A 164 -9.44 -8.94 -1.73
C THR A 164 -8.21 -9.72 -1.30
N GLN A 165 -7.32 -9.97 -2.23
CA GLN A 165 -5.99 -10.50 -1.97
C GLN A 165 -4.96 -9.63 -2.67
N THR A 166 -3.90 -9.28 -1.95
CA THR A 166 -2.80 -8.44 -2.45
C THR A 166 -1.46 -9.13 -2.23
N VAL A 167 -0.62 -9.11 -3.26
CA VAL A 167 0.76 -9.63 -3.27
C VAL A 167 1.71 -8.61 -3.90
N GLY A 168 3.02 -8.84 -3.82
CA GLY A 168 4.03 -7.95 -4.40
C GLY A 168 4.11 -6.61 -3.68
N LEU A 169 4.19 -6.67 -2.35
CA LEU A 169 4.33 -5.48 -1.53
C LEU A 169 5.81 -5.13 -1.34
N GLU A 170 6.15 -3.86 -1.59
CA GLU A 170 7.47 -3.31 -1.31
C GLU A 170 7.77 -3.35 0.19
N HIS A 171 9.01 -3.67 0.54
CA HIS A 171 9.49 -3.67 1.92
C HIS A 171 9.67 -2.23 2.44
N VAL A 172 8.60 -1.67 2.98
CA VAL A 172 8.63 -0.33 3.58
C VAL A 172 8.55 -0.41 5.10
N ALA A 173 9.30 0.43 5.80
CA ALA A 173 9.40 0.40 7.26
C ALA A 173 8.07 0.63 7.98
N ARG A 174 7.10 1.26 7.34
CA ARG A 174 5.80 1.62 7.92
C ARG A 174 4.62 0.77 7.41
N GLY A 175 4.88 -0.20 6.53
CA GLY A 175 3.82 -1.07 5.97
C GLY A 175 3.22 -1.99 7.02
N LEU A 176 4.08 -2.74 7.69
CA LEU A 176 3.77 -3.61 8.82
C LEU A 176 4.72 -3.32 9.99
N SER A 177 4.28 -3.59 11.20
CA SER A 177 5.09 -3.40 12.43
C SER A 177 6.08 -4.55 12.71
N PHE A 178 6.27 -5.44 11.74
CA PHE A 178 7.15 -6.59 11.82
C PHE A 178 7.73 -6.93 10.43
N PRO A 179 8.91 -7.56 10.37
CA PRO A 179 9.50 -7.97 9.10
C PRO A 179 8.69 -9.09 8.44
N TYR A 180 8.63 -9.05 7.12
CA TYR A 180 7.91 -10.02 6.28
C TYR A 180 8.76 -10.43 5.09
N SER A 181 8.30 -11.46 4.36
CA SER A 181 8.95 -11.96 3.15
C SER A 181 8.23 -11.50 1.88
N ASP A 182 8.81 -11.84 0.73
CA ASP A 182 8.18 -11.64 -0.58
C ASP A 182 6.93 -12.53 -0.79
N LYS A 183 6.70 -13.49 0.13
CA LYS A 183 5.51 -14.35 0.15
C LYS A 183 4.33 -13.74 0.90
N LEU A 184 4.50 -12.51 1.40
CA LEU A 184 3.43 -11.81 2.10
C LEU A 184 2.19 -11.68 1.20
N ARG A 185 1.05 -12.06 1.76
CA ARG A 185 -0.27 -11.85 1.18
C ARG A 185 -1.14 -11.10 2.20
N VAL A 186 -1.75 -10.02 1.76
CA VAL A 186 -2.76 -9.29 2.54
C VAL A 186 -4.14 -9.67 2.03
N VAL A 187 -4.99 -10.14 2.92
CA VAL A 187 -6.40 -10.47 2.66
C VAL A 187 -7.26 -9.46 3.39
N GLU A 188 -8.18 -8.82 2.68
CA GLU A 188 -9.11 -7.86 3.28
C GLU A 188 -10.54 -8.20 2.89
N ARG A 189 -11.47 -7.99 3.82
CA ARG A 189 -12.90 -8.20 3.65
C ARG A 189 -13.61 -6.88 3.92
N PHE A 190 -14.16 -6.31 2.86
CA PHE A 190 -14.90 -5.05 2.90
C PHE A 190 -16.39 -5.35 2.94
N ARG A 191 -17.10 -4.82 3.91
CA ARG A 191 -18.53 -5.06 4.06
C ARG A 191 -19.23 -3.82 4.62
N LEU A 192 -20.42 -3.50 4.05
CA LEU A 192 -21.32 -2.53 4.67
C LEU A 192 -22.07 -3.17 5.81
N THR A 193 -22.03 -2.56 6.99
CA THR A 193 -22.86 -2.93 8.14
C THR A 193 -24.17 -2.14 8.17
N ASP A 194 -24.15 -0.97 7.59
CA ASP A 194 -25.28 -0.12 7.25
C ASP A 194 -24.92 0.75 6.04
N PRO A 195 -25.86 1.54 5.45
CA PRO A 195 -25.59 2.33 4.23
C PRO A 195 -24.41 3.31 4.35
N ASP A 196 -24.04 3.74 5.55
CA ASP A 196 -23.00 4.74 5.80
C ASP A 196 -21.88 4.22 6.74
N THR A 197 -21.84 2.91 6.98
CA THR A 197 -20.78 2.27 7.78
C THR A 197 -20.22 1.07 7.04
N MET A 198 -18.90 1.08 6.83
CA MET A 198 -18.14 -0.02 6.24
C MET A 198 -17.17 -0.60 7.28
N THR A 199 -17.01 -1.91 7.29
CA THR A 199 -15.94 -2.59 8.02
C THR A 199 -14.93 -3.17 7.06
N ILE A 200 -13.65 -3.14 7.45
CA ILE A 200 -12.53 -3.76 6.74
C ILE A 200 -11.82 -4.68 7.74
N GLU A 201 -11.97 -5.98 7.55
CA GLU A 201 -11.20 -6.97 8.28
C GLU A 201 -9.92 -7.28 7.52
N THR A 202 -8.77 -7.18 8.17
CA THR A 202 -7.48 -7.40 7.53
C THR A 202 -6.76 -8.59 8.16
N THR A 203 -6.35 -9.53 7.33
CA THR A 203 -5.53 -10.69 7.71
C THR A 203 -4.28 -10.72 6.84
N VAL A 204 -3.13 -10.96 7.44
CA VAL A 204 -1.86 -11.14 6.73
C VAL A 204 -1.43 -12.61 6.82
N ILE A 205 -0.92 -13.12 5.72
CA ILE A 205 -0.45 -14.49 5.56
C ILE A 205 0.96 -14.42 4.97
N ASP A 206 1.92 -14.99 5.66
CA ASP A 206 3.30 -15.09 5.20
C ASP A 206 3.89 -16.39 5.75
N PRO A 207 4.02 -17.43 4.91
CA PRO A 207 4.45 -18.75 5.37
C PRO A 207 5.91 -18.79 5.86
N GLU A 208 6.72 -17.80 5.52
CA GLU A 208 8.11 -17.70 5.99
C GLU A 208 8.21 -16.91 7.30
N ALA A 209 7.46 -15.81 7.39
CA ALA A 209 7.54 -14.90 8.52
C ALA A 209 6.60 -15.25 9.66
N LEU A 210 5.43 -15.83 9.37
CA LEU A 210 4.37 -16.11 10.34
C LEU A 210 4.13 -17.61 10.49
N ALA A 211 4.03 -18.08 11.73
CA ALA A 211 3.68 -19.48 12.04
C ALA A 211 2.21 -19.81 11.70
N MET A 212 1.35 -18.79 11.59
CA MET A 212 -0.07 -18.89 11.23
C MET A 212 -0.58 -17.55 10.69
N PRO A 213 -1.71 -17.51 9.95
CA PRO A 213 -2.33 -16.25 9.54
C PRO A 213 -2.55 -15.32 10.73
N TYR A 214 -2.25 -14.05 10.57
CA TYR A 214 -2.35 -13.04 11.62
C TYR A 214 -3.44 -12.02 11.29
N SER A 215 -4.47 -11.94 12.14
CA SER A 215 -5.49 -10.91 12.04
C SER A 215 -4.97 -9.58 12.57
N MET A 216 -5.06 -8.54 11.76
CA MET A 216 -4.76 -7.17 12.16
C MET A 216 -5.99 -6.45 12.74
N GLY A 217 -7.10 -7.17 12.92
CA GLY A 217 -8.36 -6.65 13.44
C GLY A 217 -9.25 -6.05 12.35
N THR A 218 -10.26 -5.33 12.82
CA THR A 218 -11.29 -4.71 11.98
C THR A 218 -11.20 -3.20 12.11
N ARG A 219 -11.20 -2.52 10.97
CA ARG A 219 -11.36 -1.06 10.88
C ARG A 219 -12.79 -0.74 10.53
N THR A 220 -13.28 0.38 11.06
CA THR A 220 -14.61 0.91 10.73
C THR A 220 -14.46 2.24 10.02
N LEU A 221 -15.16 2.39 8.91
CA LEU A 221 -15.21 3.63 8.15
C LEU A 221 -16.63 4.18 8.18
N LYS A 222 -16.76 5.50 8.19
CA LYS A 222 -18.01 6.23 8.03
C LYS A 222 -18.03 6.96 6.70
N ARG A 223 -19.19 6.92 5.99
CA ARG A 223 -19.41 7.63 4.73
C ARG A 223 -19.77 9.08 5.00
N HIS A 224 -19.16 9.95 4.23
CA HIS A 224 -19.47 11.37 4.17
C HIS A 224 -20.04 11.72 2.79
N ARG A 225 -21.37 11.82 2.69
CA ARG A 225 -22.09 11.96 1.42
C ARG A 225 -21.87 13.29 0.70
N ASN A 226 -21.40 14.29 1.41
CA ASN A 226 -21.15 15.65 0.92
C ASN A 226 -19.68 16.06 0.96
N TRP A 227 -18.77 15.10 1.20
CA TRP A 227 -17.35 15.36 1.14
C TRP A 227 -16.78 15.06 -0.24
N THR A 228 -15.67 15.71 -0.53
CA THR A 228 -14.81 15.43 -1.69
C THR A 228 -13.40 15.23 -1.19
N ILE A 229 -12.61 14.46 -1.95
CA ILE A 229 -11.18 14.31 -1.68
C ILE A 229 -10.49 15.65 -1.90
N ALA A 230 -9.67 16.07 -0.94
CA ALA A 230 -8.87 17.28 -1.04
C ALA A 230 -7.49 16.97 -1.67
N GLU A 231 -6.81 18.02 -2.06
CA GLU A 231 -5.41 17.94 -2.47
C GLU A 231 -4.55 17.68 -1.22
N TYR A 232 -3.59 16.78 -1.36
CA TYR A 232 -2.61 16.48 -0.32
C TYR A 232 -1.21 16.62 -0.89
N ILE A 233 -0.43 17.55 -0.37
CA ILE A 233 0.98 17.76 -0.73
C ILE A 233 1.82 17.48 0.51
N CYS A 234 2.49 16.34 0.52
CA CYS A 234 3.29 15.90 1.67
C CYS A 234 4.42 16.87 2.02
N GLU A 235 5.03 17.50 1.02
CA GLU A 235 6.15 18.43 1.23
C GLU A 235 5.69 19.79 1.75
N GLU A 236 4.43 20.14 1.55
CA GLU A 236 3.84 21.35 2.10
C GLU A 236 3.74 21.22 3.62
N ASN A 237 4.42 22.09 4.37
CA ASN A 237 4.61 21.95 5.81
C ASN A 237 5.44 20.73 6.27
N ASN A 238 6.15 20.05 5.39
CA ASN A 238 7.04 18.99 5.83
C ASN A 238 8.18 19.57 6.67
N ARG A 239 8.09 19.36 7.98
CA ARG A 239 9.10 19.79 8.96
C ARG A 239 10.09 18.69 9.29
N ASN A 240 9.95 17.55 8.68
CA ASN A 240 10.84 16.43 8.89
C ASN A 240 12.17 16.68 8.17
N PHE A 241 13.25 16.27 8.77
CA PHE A 241 14.56 16.26 8.14
C PHE A 241 15.31 14.99 8.51
N VAL A 242 16.33 14.69 7.72
CA VAL A 242 17.29 13.63 8.02
C VAL A 242 18.65 14.28 8.11
N ASP A 243 19.36 14.10 9.21
CA ASP A 243 20.71 14.60 9.38
C ASP A 243 21.75 13.81 8.58
N ALA A 244 22.99 14.26 8.58
CA ALA A 244 24.08 13.60 7.87
C ALA A 244 24.40 12.20 8.38
N GLN A 245 23.89 11.82 9.56
CA GLN A 245 24.02 10.51 10.17
C GLN A 245 22.80 9.60 9.88
N GLY A 246 21.84 10.08 9.06
CA GLY A 246 20.62 9.35 8.72
C GLY A 246 19.55 9.34 9.82
N LYS A 247 19.71 10.17 10.85
CA LYS A 247 18.73 10.31 11.93
C LYS A 247 17.67 11.32 11.54
N ALA A 248 16.40 10.92 11.62
CA ALA A 248 15.29 11.82 11.38
C ALA A 248 15.02 12.73 12.60
N GLY A 249 14.55 13.92 12.29
CA GLY A 249 14.13 14.91 13.26
C GLY A 249 12.99 15.76 12.71
N ILE A 250 12.44 16.64 13.55
CA ILE A 250 11.38 17.56 13.17
C ILE A 250 11.84 18.98 13.47
N HIS A 251 11.77 19.87 12.45
CA HIS A 251 11.92 21.30 12.66
C HIS A 251 10.68 21.83 13.41
N LEU A 252 10.79 22.07 14.68
CA LEU A 252 9.73 22.76 15.41
C LEU A 252 9.64 24.20 14.90
N ALA A 253 8.43 24.65 14.57
CA ALA A 253 8.22 26.05 14.21
C ALA A 253 8.67 26.92 15.40
N ASN A 254 9.56 27.87 15.11
CA ASN A 254 9.88 28.90 16.10
C ASN A 254 8.59 29.72 16.33
N PRO A 255 8.01 29.77 17.53
CA PRO A 255 6.80 30.52 17.79
C PRO A 255 6.95 32.03 17.51
N GLU A 256 8.19 32.52 17.39
CA GLU A 256 8.49 33.93 17.04
C GLU A 256 8.49 34.20 15.53
N ALA A 257 8.39 33.17 14.66
CA ALA A 257 8.45 33.30 13.21
C ALA A 257 7.08 33.28 12.52
N SER A 258 5.97 33.35 13.24
CA SER A 258 4.66 33.51 12.61
C SER A 258 4.54 34.92 12.02
N PRO A 259 4.37 35.08 10.70
CA PRO A 259 4.09 36.38 10.12
C PRO A 259 2.75 36.88 10.69
N LYS A 260 2.74 38.13 11.16
CA LYS A 260 1.54 38.86 11.59
C LYS A 260 0.63 39.14 10.42
#